data_38406db041cfda7bc97b740fe2c8cbd6
#
_entry.id   38406db041cfda7bc97b740fe2c8cbd6
#
_cell.length_a   1.000
_cell.length_b   1.000
_cell.length_c   1.000
_cell.angle_alpha   90.00
_cell.angle_beta   90.00
_cell.angle_gamma   90.00
#
_symmetry.space_group_name_H-M   'P 1'
#
loop_
_entity.id
_entity.type
_entity.pdbx_description
1 polymer ?
#
loop_
_entity_poly.entity_id
_entity_poly.type
_entity_poly.pdbx_seq_one_letter_code
_entity_poly.pdbx_strand_id
1 'polypeptide(L)'
;GSEMCIRDSDSNNDANNDSQTEDLKWPEKDINILLGYGAGGDSDVCTRYMADALSKELGVNVVVTNMGGANASLAANEIMNSTDPEYNFLAINTASLSANPATGLTDYNYEALDAISIFSSYSGEVLLVRSDAPYTTLQEFVDYAKENTVIMGVAMGGALYAAASAMKAAGLKLEIVDAGDGVDRMPALLNGSIDCTFASYSSSRDYVENGDFLELATLCAEPIPAAPDMPCVCDVLDGVIVNTKFCLMAQKGTNPAILQKINDALQHIYETNEEYVKNVEDYSYQSAKPMTIEETLAELETQYQTFQGYKQYLG
;
A
#
# COMPACT_ATOMS: atom_id res chain seq x y z
N GLY A 1 -36.42 -59.88 -46.65
CA GLY A 1 -35.40 -59.54 -45.78
C GLY A 1 -34.63 -58.37 -46.33
N SER A 2 -34.68 -57.22 -45.61
CA SER A 2 -33.98 -56.00 -45.99
C SER A 2 -32.96 -55.73 -44.86
N GLU A 3 -31.69 -55.87 -45.18
CA GLU A 3 -30.61 -55.54 -44.34
C GLU A 3 -30.33 -54.02 -44.36
N MET A 4 -30.33 -53.38 -43.22
CA MET A 4 -30.08 -51.98 -43.08
C MET A 4 -28.66 -51.79 -42.51
N CYS A 5 -27.75 -51.30 -43.38
CA CYS A 5 -26.38 -50.96 -42.96
C CYS A 5 -26.37 -49.69 -42.11
N ILE A 6 -25.91 -49.85 -40.89
CA ILE A 6 -25.59 -48.75 -40.02
C ILE A 6 -24.16 -48.31 -40.38
N ARG A 7 -24.00 -47.04 -40.77
CA ARG A 7 -22.70 -46.38 -40.91
C ARG A 7 -22.37 -45.69 -39.60
N ASP A 8 -21.35 -46.18 -38.92
CA ASP A 8 -20.68 -45.48 -37.84
C ASP A 8 -19.87 -44.32 -38.46
N SER A 9 -20.19 -43.12 -38.07
CA SER A 9 -19.38 -41.94 -38.33
C SER A 9 -18.72 -41.49 -37.04
N ASP A 10 -17.53 -42.03 -36.78
CA ASP A 10 -16.60 -41.47 -35.80
C ASP A 10 -16.08 -40.13 -36.33
N SER A 11 -16.56 -39.05 -35.76
CA SER A 11 -15.93 -37.73 -35.88
C SER A 11 -15.22 -37.42 -34.57
N ASN A 12 -13.97 -37.87 -34.47
CA ASN A 12 -13.00 -37.33 -33.52
C ASN A 12 -12.74 -35.88 -33.92
N ASN A 13 -13.28 -34.97 -33.10
CA ASN A 13 -12.92 -33.57 -33.12
C ASN A 13 -12.02 -33.32 -31.94
N ASP A 14 -10.78 -33.79 -32.00
CA ASP A 14 -9.69 -33.33 -31.16
C ASP A 14 -9.40 -31.87 -31.54
N ALA A 15 -10.08 -30.96 -30.87
CA ALA A 15 -9.68 -29.58 -30.86
C ALA A 15 -8.38 -29.48 -30.06
N ASN A 16 -7.26 -29.61 -30.77
CA ASN A 16 -5.95 -29.18 -30.30
C ASN A 16 -6.06 -27.67 -29.97
N ASN A 17 -6.26 -27.37 -28.69
CA ASN A 17 -6.09 -26.05 -28.18
C ASN A 17 -4.58 -25.86 -27.87
N ASP A 18 -3.79 -25.88 -28.96
CA ASP A 18 -2.42 -25.45 -28.95
C ASP A 18 -2.44 -23.89 -28.87
N SER A 19 -2.61 -23.36 -27.67
CA SER A 19 -2.34 -21.95 -27.43
C SER A 19 -0.83 -21.76 -27.62
N GLN A 20 -0.46 -21.37 -28.85
CA GLN A 20 0.86 -20.83 -29.13
C GLN A 20 1.04 -19.65 -28.17
N THR A 21 1.81 -19.85 -27.12
CA THR A 21 2.45 -18.77 -26.38
C THR A 21 3.46 -18.15 -27.34
N GLU A 22 3.02 -17.14 -28.12
CA GLU A 22 3.97 -16.26 -28.80
C GLU A 22 4.94 -15.78 -27.73
N ASP A 23 6.25 -16.00 -27.94
CA ASP A 23 7.29 -15.52 -27.05
C ASP A 23 7.14 -14.00 -26.94
N LEU A 24 6.62 -13.53 -25.80
CA LEU A 24 6.41 -12.12 -25.54
C LEU A 24 7.77 -11.40 -25.54
N LYS A 25 8.07 -10.66 -26.61
CA LYS A 25 9.27 -9.82 -26.75
C LYS A 25 9.11 -8.52 -25.98
N TRP A 26 8.93 -8.64 -24.68
CA TRP A 26 8.81 -7.54 -23.75
C TRP A 26 9.68 -7.83 -22.52
N PRO A 27 10.39 -6.84 -21.95
CA PRO A 27 10.52 -5.45 -22.39
C PRO A 27 11.61 -5.27 -23.47
N GLU A 28 11.41 -4.30 -24.39
CA GLU A 28 12.40 -3.92 -25.41
C GLU A 28 13.00 -2.51 -25.15
N LYS A 29 12.53 -1.80 -24.13
CA LYS A 29 13.00 -0.47 -23.70
C LYS A 29 12.81 -0.30 -22.20
N ASP A 30 13.27 0.83 -21.68
CA ASP A 30 13.16 1.20 -20.27
C ASP A 30 11.71 1.22 -19.79
N ILE A 31 11.51 0.78 -18.55
CA ILE A 31 10.22 0.78 -17.85
C ILE A 31 10.20 1.97 -16.90
N ASN A 32 9.05 2.67 -16.82
CA ASN A 32 8.85 3.76 -15.89
C ASN A 32 7.85 3.35 -14.80
N ILE A 33 8.19 3.65 -13.56
CA ILE A 33 7.30 3.51 -12.41
C ILE A 33 7.02 4.90 -11.87
N LEU A 34 5.76 5.35 -11.98
CA LEU A 34 5.28 6.52 -11.24
C LEU A 34 4.98 6.12 -9.81
N LEU A 35 5.67 6.75 -8.86
CA LEU A 35 5.42 6.58 -7.45
C LEU A 35 4.57 7.74 -6.92
N GLY A 36 3.39 7.44 -6.37
CA GLY A 36 2.40 8.43 -5.92
C GLY A 36 2.78 9.24 -4.67
N TYR A 37 4.02 9.19 -4.21
CA TYR A 37 4.48 9.79 -2.94
C TYR A 37 5.82 10.51 -3.10
N GLY A 38 6.16 11.33 -2.09
CA GLY A 38 7.42 12.06 -2.04
C GLY A 38 8.65 11.16 -1.91
N ALA A 39 9.82 11.69 -2.28
CA ALA A 39 11.08 11.00 -2.17
C ALA A 39 11.52 10.85 -0.70
N GLY A 40 12.19 9.74 -0.37
CA GLY A 40 12.77 9.46 0.95
C GLY A 40 11.82 8.85 1.97
N GLY A 41 10.54 8.68 1.67
CA GLY A 41 9.60 7.92 2.50
C GLY A 41 9.67 6.41 2.24
N ASP A 42 8.97 5.62 3.06
CA ASP A 42 9.00 4.15 3.00
C ASP A 42 8.59 3.61 1.62
N SER A 43 7.55 4.21 1.01
CA SER A 43 7.11 3.84 -0.33
C SER A 43 8.22 4.06 -1.37
N ASP A 44 8.99 5.15 -1.25
CA ASP A 44 10.09 5.46 -2.17
C ASP A 44 11.25 4.47 -2.01
N VAL A 45 11.65 4.19 -0.78
CA VAL A 45 12.75 3.26 -0.50
C VAL A 45 12.42 1.85 -1.00
N CYS A 46 11.25 1.30 -0.63
CA CYS A 46 10.84 -0.04 -1.05
C CYS A 46 10.63 -0.14 -2.57
N THR A 47 10.06 0.92 -3.19
CA THR A 47 9.87 0.95 -4.65
C THR A 47 11.22 0.96 -5.38
N ARG A 48 12.24 1.67 -4.88
CA ARG A 48 13.57 1.70 -5.49
C ARG A 48 14.31 0.38 -5.33
N TYR A 49 14.19 -0.31 -4.18
CA TYR A 49 14.71 -1.67 -4.04
C TYR A 49 14.07 -2.63 -5.07
N MET A 50 12.75 -2.57 -5.22
CA MET A 50 12.03 -3.36 -6.21
C MET A 50 12.47 -3.02 -7.65
N ALA A 51 12.55 -1.73 -7.99
CA ALA A 51 12.93 -1.28 -9.33
C ALA A 51 14.35 -1.68 -9.71
N ASP A 52 15.31 -1.58 -8.79
CA ASP A 52 16.69 -2.03 -9.01
C ASP A 52 16.78 -3.55 -9.25
N ALA A 53 16.04 -4.32 -8.46
CA ALA A 53 15.95 -5.76 -8.63
C ALA A 53 15.30 -6.16 -9.96
N LEU A 54 14.16 -5.52 -10.31
CA LEU A 54 13.48 -5.73 -11.60
C LEU A 54 14.36 -5.33 -12.79
N SER A 55 15.12 -4.26 -12.65
CA SER A 55 16.06 -3.80 -13.72
C SER A 55 17.09 -4.88 -14.04
N LYS A 56 17.65 -5.52 -13.01
CA LYS A 56 18.60 -6.63 -13.17
C LYS A 56 17.95 -7.88 -13.75
N GLU A 57 16.76 -8.20 -13.31
CA GLU A 57 15.99 -9.38 -13.73
C GLU A 57 15.50 -9.28 -15.17
N LEU A 58 14.98 -8.12 -15.57
CA LEU A 58 14.41 -7.90 -16.90
C LEU A 58 15.43 -7.41 -17.94
N GLY A 59 16.62 -7.00 -17.52
CA GLY A 59 17.70 -6.57 -18.41
C GLY A 59 17.47 -5.20 -19.08
N VAL A 60 16.58 -4.37 -18.54
CA VAL A 60 16.32 -2.98 -18.97
C VAL A 60 16.33 -2.06 -17.76
N ASN A 61 16.45 -0.74 -17.96
CA ASN A 61 16.31 0.17 -16.82
C ASN A 61 14.87 0.23 -16.34
N VAL A 62 14.67 0.20 -15.02
CA VAL A 62 13.40 0.47 -14.36
C VAL A 62 13.54 1.77 -13.57
N VAL A 63 12.93 2.84 -14.08
CA VAL A 63 13.10 4.21 -13.58
C VAL A 63 11.93 4.58 -12.68
N VAL A 64 12.22 5.04 -11.46
CA VAL A 64 11.20 5.51 -10.51
C VAL A 64 11.14 7.03 -10.52
N THR A 65 9.94 7.56 -10.78
CA THR A 65 9.64 9.00 -10.74
C THR A 65 8.60 9.28 -9.68
N ASN A 66 8.93 10.17 -8.73
CA ASN A 66 8.00 10.57 -7.68
C ASN A 66 6.99 11.60 -8.22
N MET A 67 5.70 11.33 -8.06
CA MET A 67 4.59 12.22 -8.38
C MET A 67 3.60 12.23 -7.21
N GLY A 68 3.99 12.87 -6.12
CA GLY A 68 3.14 13.01 -4.94
C GLY A 68 1.97 13.96 -5.17
N GLY A 69 0.99 13.88 -4.29
CA GLY A 69 -0.15 14.79 -4.22
C GLY A 69 -1.51 14.08 -4.20
N ALA A 70 -2.45 14.66 -3.44
CA ALA A 70 -3.80 14.15 -3.24
C ALA A 70 -3.85 12.64 -2.93
N ASN A 71 -3.03 12.19 -1.96
CA ASN A 71 -2.87 10.77 -1.59
C ASN A 71 -2.65 9.86 -2.81
N ALA A 72 -1.66 10.18 -3.64
CA ALA A 72 -1.27 9.45 -4.85
C ALA A 72 -2.28 9.50 -6.01
N SER A 73 -3.41 10.21 -5.90
CA SER A 73 -4.40 10.25 -6.98
C SER A 73 -3.89 10.96 -8.24
N LEU A 74 -2.93 11.88 -8.12
CA LEU A 74 -2.31 12.52 -9.29
C LEU A 74 -1.55 11.50 -10.13
N ALA A 75 -0.69 10.69 -9.52
CA ALA A 75 0.03 9.63 -10.22
C ALA A 75 -0.90 8.56 -10.79
N ALA A 76 -1.95 8.19 -10.04
CA ALA A 76 -2.94 7.22 -10.51
C ALA A 76 -3.69 7.74 -11.76
N ASN A 77 -4.09 9.00 -11.77
CA ASN A 77 -4.73 9.65 -12.94
C ASN A 77 -3.79 9.67 -14.15
N GLU A 78 -2.50 9.95 -13.95
CA GLU A 78 -1.51 9.94 -15.02
C GLU A 78 -1.38 8.55 -15.65
N ILE A 79 -1.30 7.50 -14.82
CA ILE A 79 -1.21 6.12 -15.30
C ILE A 79 -2.52 5.68 -15.99
N MET A 80 -3.69 6.02 -15.45
CA MET A 80 -4.98 5.69 -16.10
C MET A 80 -5.13 6.33 -17.49
N ASN A 81 -4.40 7.41 -17.78
CA ASN A 81 -4.41 8.10 -19.06
C ASN A 81 -3.11 7.93 -19.86
N SER A 82 -2.26 6.98 -19.47
CA SER A 82 -0.97 6.77 -20.15
C SER A 82 -1.15 6.41 -21.62
N THR A 83 -0.33 7.00 -22.47
CA THR A 83 -0.26 6.66 -23.91
C THR A 83 0.67 5.47 -24.20
N ASP A 84 1.37 5.00 -23.17
CA ASP A 84 2.31 3.87 -23.26
C ASP A 84 2.10 2.91 -22.07
N PRO A 85 0.91 2.25 -22.01
CA PRO A 85 0.48 1.49 -20.82
C PRO A 85 1.31 0.24 -20.55
N GLU A 86 2.05 -0.26 -21.55
CA GLU A 86 2.90 -1.43 -21.40
C GLU A 86 4.26 -1.13 -20.77
N TYR A 87 4.61 0.15 -20.59
CA TYR A 87 5.90 0.60 -20.05
C TYR A 87 5.79 1.63 -18.93
N ASN A 88 4.58 2.06 -18.59
CA ASN A 88 4.32 2.98 -17.49
C ASN A 88 3.42 2.30 -16.45
N PHE A 89 3.94 2.15 -15.25
CA PHE A 89 3.25 1.50 -14.13
C PHE A 89 3.15 2.44 -12.93
N LEU A 90 2.23 2.15 -12.03
CA LEU A 90 1.97 2.91 -10.81
C LEU A 90 2.46 2.13 -9.59
N ALA A 91 3.32 2.71 -8.79
CA ALA A 91 3.55 2.27 -7.42
C ALA A 91 2.69 3.12 -6.47
N ILE A 92 1.82 2.46 -5.71
CA ILE A 92 0.83 3.11 -4.84
C ILE A 92 0.58 2.27 -3.59
N ASN A 93 0.10 2.92 -2.52
CA ASN A 93 -0.33 2.21 -1.32
C ASN A 93 -1.74 1.64 -1.50
N THR A 94 -1.94 0.41 -1.07
CA THR A 94 -3.26 -0.24 -1.08
C THR A 94 -4.30 0.59 -0.32
N ALA A 95 -3.89 1.22 0.77
CA ALA A 95 -4.74 2.09 1.56
C ALA A 95 -5.24 3.32 0.78
N SER A 96 -4.43 3.91 -0.12
CA SER A 96 -4.88 5.02 -0.96
C SER A 96 -5.95 4.60 -1.97
N LEU A 97 -5.82 3.42 -2.57
CA LEU A 97 -6.82 2.87 -3.50
C LEU A 97 -8.17 2.55 -2.82
N SER A 98 -8.16 2.36 -1.51
CA SER A 98 -9.32 1.98 -0.72
C SER A 98 -9.93 3.16 0.07
N ALA A 99 -9.10 3.99 0.69
CA ALA A 99 -9.52 5.10 1.52
C ALA A 99 -9.94 6.33 0.69
N ASN A 100 -9.24 6.66 -0.40
CA ASN A 100 -9.57 7.84 -1.22
C ASN A 100 -11.02 7.82 -1.71
N PRO A 101 -11.56 6.72 -2.27
CA PRO A 101 -12.98 6.68 -2.63
C PRO A 101 -13.91 6.67 -1.41
N ALA A 102 -13.48 6.11 -0.28
CA ALA A 102 -14.29 6.12 0.95
C ALA A 102 -14.44 7.53 1.52
N THR A 103 -13.38 8.35 1.46
CA THR A 103 -13.37 9.74 1.93
C THR A 103 -13.89 10.75 0.90
N GLY A 104 -14.20 10.30 -0.32
CA GLY A 104 -14.66 11.16 -1.42
C GLY A 104 -13.55 11.92 -2.12
N LEU A 105 -12.29 11.57 -1.90
CA LEU A 105 -11.15 12.19 -2.56
C LEU A 105 -11.05 11.77 -4.04
N THR A 106 -11.48 10.55 -4.37
CA THR A 106 -11.57 10.04 -5.74
C THR A 106 -12.95 9.45 -6.02
N ASP A 107 -13.34 9.43 -7.29
CA ASP A 107 -14.56 8.79 -7.81
C ASP A 107 -14.30 7.38 -8.39
N TYR A 108 -13.07 6.89 -8.27
CA TYR A 108 -12.64 5.55 -8.66
C TYR A 108 -12.02 4.80 -7.47
N ASN A 109 -11.98 3.48 -7.57
CA ASN A 109 -11.31 2.57 -6.65
C ASN A 109 -10.23 1.74 -7.38
N TYR A 110 -9.70 0.70 -6.72
CA TYR A 110 -8.66 -0.16 -7.28
C TYR A 110 -9.07 -0.86 -8.60
N GLU A 111 -10.37 -1.05 -8.87
CA GLU A 111 -10.87 -1.71 -10.09
C GLU A 111 -10.65 -0.87 -11.37
N ALA A 112 -10.35 0.42 -11.23
CA ALA A 112 -9.99 1.30 -12.35
C ALA A 112 -8.59 1.01 -12.93
N LEU A 113 -7.82 0.16 -12.27
CA LEU A 113 -6.47 -0.25 -12.65
C LEU A 113 -6.40 -1.78 -12.74
N ASP A 114 -5.36 -2.30 -13.37
CA ASP A 114 -5.03 -3.73 -13.33
C ASP A 114 -3.92 -3.98 -12.31
N ALA A 115 -4.12 -4.99 -11.46
CA ALA A 115 -3.14 -5.33 -10.43
C ALA A 115 -1.97 -6.13 -11.02
N ILE A 116 -0.76 -5.84 -10.54
CA ILE A 116 0.44 -6.63 -10.86
C ILE A 116 0.88 -7.40 -9.62
N SER A 117 1.20 -6.71 -8.53
CA SER A 117 1.66 -7.35 -7.29
C SER A 117 1.60 -6.38 -6.12
N ILE A 118 1.27 -6.87 -4.95
CA ILE A 118 1.75 -6.27 -3.70
C ILE A 118 3.17 -6.80 -3.50
N PHE A 119 4.15 -5.90 -3.51
CA PHE A 119 5.57 -6.25 -3.50
C PHE A 119 6.27 -5.98 -2.17
N SER A 120 5.64 -5.26 -1.26
CA SER A 120 6.14 -4.98 0.09
C SER A 120 5.00 -4.48 0.98
N SER A 121 5.30 -4.33 2.26
CA SER A 121 4.37 -3.80 3.26
C SER A 121 5.00 -2.67 4.04
N TYR A 122 4.17 -1.81 4.62
CA TYR A 122 4.61 -0.92 5.68
C TYR A 122 5.12 -1.72 6.86
N SER A 123 6.07 -1.15 7.59
CA SER A 123 6.56 -1.70 8.86
C SER A 123 5.51 -1.71 9.99
N GLY A 124 4.37 -1.13 9.75
CA GLY A 124 3.25 -0.91 10.66
C GLY A 124 3.01 0.58 10.87
N GLU A 125 1.74 0.97 10.92
CA GLU A 125 1.36 2.34 11.30
C GLU A 125 1.40 2.46 12.83
N VAL A 126 2.07 3.49 13.34
CA VAL A 126 2.17 3.77 14.77
C VAL A 126 1.66 5.16 15.13
N LEU A 127 1.02 5.27 16.28
CA LEU A 127 0.63 6.55 16.89
C LEU A 127 1.83 7.16 17.60
N LEU A 128 2.30 8.28 17.09
CA LEU A 128 3.44 9.04 17.60
C LEU A 128 3.02 10.26 18.37
N VAL A 129 3.75 10.51 19.45
CA VAL A 129 3.68 11.75 20.26
C VAL A 129 5.10 12.21 20.61
N ARG A 130 5.25 13.47 20.99
CA ARG A 130 6.54 13.91 21.56
C ARG A 130 6.81 13.25 22.91
N SER A 131 8.06 13.07 23.25
CA SER A 131 8.47 12.49 24.54
C SER A 131 8.14 13.37 25.76
N ASP A 132 7.90 14.67 25.55
CA ASP A 132 7.47 15.62 26.59
C ASP A 132 5.94 15.76 26.71
N ALA A 133 5.17 14.95 25.99
CA ALA A 133 3.71 14.92 26.06
C ALA A 133 3.22 14.53 27.47
N PRO A 134 2.02 14.99 27.90
CA PRO A 134 1.49 14.68 29.26
C PRO A 134 0.95 13.23 29.37
N TYR A 135 1.23 12.37 28.44
CA TYR A 135 0.85 10.96 28.37
C TYR A 135 1.97 10.13 27.73
N THR A 136 2.15 8.92 28.24
CA THR A 136 3.22 8.00 27.81
C THR A 136 2.69 6.62 27.37
N THR A 137 1.40 6.39 27.52
CA THR A 137 0.72 5.16 27.11
C THR A 137 -0.52 5.47 26.29
N LEU A 138 -0.99 4.47 25.51
CA LEU A 138 -2.23 4.60 24.74
C LEU A 138 -3.44 4.97 25.63
N GLN A 139 -3.58 4.33 26.80
CA GLN A 139 -4.69 4.60 27.70
C GLN A 139 -4.66 6.03 28.25
N GLU A 140 -3.48 6.52 28.67
CA GLU A 140 -3.31 7.89 29.12
C GLU A 140 -3.61 8.92 28.03
N PHE A 141 -3.18 8.64 26.78
CA PHE A 141 -3.52 9.46 25.62
C PHE A 141 -5.03 9.54 25.40
N VAL A 142 -5.72 8.38 25.40
CA VAL A 142 -7.16 8.31 25.21
C VAL A 142 -7.90 9.07 26.30
N ASP A 143 -7.52 8.89 27.56
CA ASP A 143 -8.17 9.56 28.70
C ASP A 143 -7.91 11.08 28.66
N TYR A 144 -6.69 11.50 28.31
CA TYR A 144 -6.35 12.91 28.11
C TYR A 144 -7.14 13.55 26.97
N ALA A 145 -7.21 12.88 25.80
CA ALA A 145 -7.90 13.37 24.61
C ALA A 145 -9.43 13.41 24.74
N LYS A 146 -10.02 12.68 25.67
CA LYS A 146 -11.46 12.82 26.02
C LYS A 146 -11.76 14.16 26.71
N GLU A 147 -10.81 14.69 27.46
CA GLU A 147 -10.98 15.91 28.26
C GLU A 147 -10.35 17.15 27.60
N ASN A 148 -9.26 16.98 26.84
CA ASN A 148 -8.46 18.04 26.28
C ASN A 148 -8.40 17.94 24.75
N THR A 149 -8.35 19.09 24.07
CA THR A 149 -8.12 19.11 22.63
C THR A 149 -6.70 18.71 22.31
N VAL A 150 -6.54 17.79 21.34
CA VAL A 150 -5.25 17.31 20.83
C VAL A 150 -5.21 17.56 19.32
N ILE A 151 -4.16 18.23 18.85
CA ILE A 151 -3.97 18.52 17.42
C ILE A 151 -3.33 17.30 16.75
N MET A 152 -4.08 16.62 15.90
CA MET A 152 -3.62 15.46 15.16
C MET A 152 -3.31 15.82 13.70
N GLY A 153 -2.05 15.72 13.31
CA GLY A 153 -1.61 15.95 11.94
C GLY A 153 -1.71 14.70 11.08
N VAL A 154 -2.40 14.77 9.95
CA VAL A 154 -2.52 13.70 8.96
C VAL A 154 -2.57 14.28 7.55
N ALA A 155 -2.35 13.45 6.51
CA ALA A 155 -2.71 13.82 5.16
C ALA A 155 -4.24 13.72 5.01
N MET A 156 -4.89 14.81 4.61
CA MET A 156 -6.36 14.86 4.50
C MET A 156 -6.88 13.94 3.38
N GLY A 157 -8.00 13.30 3.64
CA GLY A 157 -8.70 12.44 2.67
C GLY A 157 -8.12 11.04 2.49
N GLY A 158 -7.07 10.66 3.23
CA GLY A 158 -6.46 9.34 3.16
C GLY A 158 -6.86 8.40 4.30
N ALA A 159 -6.18 7.24 4.37
CA ALA A 159 -6.44 6.20 5.37
C ALA A 159 -6.25 6.70 6.81
N LEU A 160 -5.21 7.50 7.06
CA LEU A 160 -4.91 8.04 8.37
C LEU A 160 -5.91 9.12 8.78
N TYR A 161 -6.45 9.88 7.82
CA TYR A 161 -7.57 10.78 8.08
C TYR A 161 -8.84 10.01 8.47
N ALA A 162 -9.12 8.90 7.80
CA ALA A 162 -10.25 8.03 8.16
C ALA A 162 -10.08 7.46 9.57
N ALA A 163 -8.89 6.97 9.92
CA ALA A 163 -8.57 6.49 11.27
C ALA A 163 -8.72 7.59 12.34
N ALA A 164 -8.15 8.77 12.11
CA ALA A 164 -8.29 9.92 13.01
C ALA A 164 -9.77 10.33 13.19
N SER A 165 -10.56 10.30 12.12
CA SER A 165 -11.99 10.60 12.15
C SER A 165 -12.77 9.57 12.98
N ALA A 166 -12.44 8.27 12.87
CA ALA A 166 -13.00 7.23 13.70
C ALA A 166 -12.64 7.42 15.19
N MET A 167 -11.40 7.76 15.51
CA MET A 167 -10.98 8.09 16.89
C MET A 167 -11.75 9.29 17.42
N LYS A 168 -11.96 10.34 16.62
CA LYS A 168 -12.77 11.50 16.99
C LYS A 168 -14.23 11.11 17.23
N ALA A 169 -14.80 10.27 16.38
CA ALA A 169 -16.16 9.77 16.53
C ALA A 169 -16.34 8.90 17.80
N ALA A 170 -15.27 8.23 18.24
CA ALA A 170 -15.20 7.49 19.51
C ALA A 170 -15.12 8.39 20.76
N GLY A 171 -15.17 9.71 20.59
CA GLY A 171 -15.27 10.69 21.68
C GLY A 171 -13.98 11.40 22.05
N LEU A 172 -12.89 11.21 21.28
CA LEU A 172 -11.66 11.96 21.48
C LEU A 172 -11.79 13.39 20.91
N LYS A 173 -11.37 14.40 21.66
CA LYS A 173 -11.37 15.81 21.22
C LYS A 173 -10.20 16.08 20.29
N LEU A 174 -10.22 15.47 19.09
CA LEU A 174 -9.18 15.66 18.09
C LEU A 174 -9.48 16.86 17.19
N GLU A 175 -8.53 17.78 17.08
CA GLU A 175 -8.45 18.76 15.99
C GLU A 175 -7.59 18.16 14.89
N ILE A 176 -8.23 17.66 13.83
CA ILE A 176 -7.54 17.01 12.71
C ILE A 176 -7.11 18.08 11.73
N VAL A 177 -5.80 18.18 11.47
CA VAL A 177 -5.22 19.18 10.58
C VAL A 177 -4.44 18.52 9.44
N ASP A 178 -4.39 19.20 8.29
CA ASP A 178 -3.51 18.77 7.20
C ASP A 178 -2.05 19.07 7.55
N ALA A 179 -1.26 18.04 7.67
CA ALA A 179 0.17 18.13 7.95
C ALA A 179 1.02 17.46 6.86
N GLY A 180 0.45 17.27 5.67
CA GLY A 180 1.14 16.72 4.51
C GLY A 180 1.44 15.23 4.62
N ASP A 181 2.43 14.80 3.86
CA ASP A 181 2.91 13.41 3.81
C ASP A 181 3.74 13.05 5.06
N GLY A 182 4.15 11.77 5.18
CA GLY A 182 4.90 11.27 6.33
C GLY A 182 6.18 12.06 6.62
N VAL A 183 6.89 12.50 5.57
CA VAL A 183 8.13 13.29 5.69
C VAL A 183 7.88 14.70 6.24
N ASP A 184 6.71 15.28 6.02
CA ASP A 184 6.34 16.62 6.50
C ASP A 184 5.86 16.59 7.95
N ARG A 185 5.21 15.50 8.38
CA ARG A 185 4.62 15.36 9.71
C ARG A 185 5.65 15.24 10.83
N MET A 186 6.81 14.61 10.56
CA MET A 186 7.85 14.46 11.58
C MET A 186 8.41 15.80 12.07
N PRO A 187 8.81 16.75 11.21
CA PRO A 187 9.19 18.09 11.64
C PRO A 187 8.05 18.85 12.34
N ALA A 188 6.80 18.68 11.90
CA ALA A 188 5.65 19.33 12.52
C ALA A 188 5.39 18.82 13.95
N LEU A 189 5.56 17.51 14.19
CA LEU A 189 5.48 16.93 15.53
C LEU A 189 6.65 17.41 16.40
N LEU A 190 7.87 17.41 15.87
CA LEU A 190 9.08 17.80 16.60
C LEU A 190 9.02 19.25 17.08
N ASN A 191 8.54 20.17 16.23
CA ASN A 191 8.43 21.59 16.58
C ASN A 191 7.17 21.95 17.37
N GLY A 192 6.27 20.99 17.61
CA GLY A 192 5.04 21.19 18.39
C GLY A 192 3.90 21.88 17.63
N SER A 193 3.95 21.94 16.29
CA SER A 193 2.83 22.44 15.48
C SER A 193 1.64 21.47 15.50
N ILE A 194 1.90 20.20 15.76
CA ILE A 194 0.92 19.14 16.02
C ILE A 194 1.31 18.41 17.30
N ASP A 195 0.34 17.81 18.00
CA ASP A 195 0.55 17.09 19.25
C ASP A 195 0.80 15.61 19.04
N CYS A 196 0.17 15.05 17.99
CA CYS A 196 0.32 13.65 17.60
C CYS A 196 0.16 13.46 16.10
N THR A 197 0.63 12.32 15.60
CA THR A 197 0.47 11.90 14.21
C THR A 197 0.55 10.38 14.12
N PHE A 198 0.29 9.86 12.92
CA PHE A 198 0.61 8.48 12.56
C PHE A 198 1.83 8.46 11.63
N ALA A 199 2.66 7.46 11.78
CA ALA A 199 3.81 7.22 10.91
C ALA A 199 4.09 5.73 10.79
N SER A 200 4.98 5.34 9.87
CA SER A 200 5.48 3.97 9.87
C SER A 200 6.46 3.74 11.00
N TYR A 201 6.48 2.51 11.53
CA TYR A 201 7.42 2.09 12.57
C TYR A 201 8.87 2.32 12.15
N SER A 202 9.22 2.02 10.88
CA SER A 202 10.58 2.25 10.36
C SER A 202 10.98 3.73 10.36
N SER A 203 10.09 4.62 9.92
CA SER A 203 10.40 6.05 9.80
C SER A 203 10.46 6.77 11.15
N SER A 204 9.89 6.21 12.21
CA SER A 204 9.93 6.77 13.56
C SER A 204 11.19 6.40 14.36
N ARG A 205 11.90 5.34 13.95
CA ARG A 205 12.99 4.74 14.74
C ARG A 205 14.04 5.71 15.23
N ASP A 206 14.62 6.52 14.32
CA ASP A 206 15.67 7.46 14.67
C ASP A 206 15.20 8.49 15.73
N TYR A 207 13.98 8.98 15.62
CA TYR A 207 13.39 9.92 16.56
C TYR A 207 13.11 9.28 17.93
N VAL A 208 12.67 8.03 17.96
CA VAL A 208 12.42 7.29 19.19
C VAL A 208 13.74 6.96 19.90
N GLU A 209 14.75 6.49 19.16
CA GLU A 209 16.08 6.19 19.69
C GLU A 209 16.79 7.45 20.22
N ASN A 210 16.59 8.60 19.58
CA ASN A 210 17.09 9.89 20.06
C ASN A 210 16.30 10.43 21.26
N GLY A 211 15.14 9.84 21.60
CA GLY A 211 14.30 10.27 22.70
C GLY A 211 13.39 11.47 22.38
N ASP A 212 13.19 11.78 21.10
CA ASP A 212 12.33 12.88 20.66
C ASP A 212 10.84 12.49 20.72
N PHE A 213 10.53 11.23 20.34
CA PHE A 213 9.16 10.72 20.23
C PHE A 213 8.93 9.45 21.06
N LEU A 214 7.65 9.20 21.36
CA LEU A 214 7.12 7.93 21.89
C LEU A 214 6.15 7.33 20.89
N GLU A 215 6.23 6.01 20.71
CA GLU A 215 5.24 5.19 20.01
C GLU A 215 4.25 4.63 21.03
N LEU A 216 3.01 5.10 21.00
CA LEU A 216 2.01 4.72 21.99
C LEU A 216 1.26 3.43 21.62
N ALA A 217 1.05 3.19 20.32
CA ALA A 217 0.28 2.08 19.84
C ALA A 217 0.47 1.88 18.32
N THR A 218 0.12 0.70 17.83
CA THR A 218 -0.03 0.44 16.38
C THR A 218 -1.49 0.56 15.95
N LEU A 219 -1.71 0.84 14.63
CA LEU A 219 -3.02 0.72 13.98
C LEU A 219 -3.21 -0.64 13.31
N CYS A 220 -2.18 -1.50 13.30
CA CYS A 220 -2.28 -2.83 12.71
C CYS A 220 -2.98 -3.78 13.67
N ALA A 221 -3.93 -4.59 13.15
CA ALA A 221 -4.59 -5.63 13.94
C ALA A 221 -3.63 -6.74 14.39
N GLU A 222 -2.63 -7.04 13.53
CA GLU A 222 -1.56 -7.97 13.86
C GLU A 222 -0.37 -7.22 14.46
N PRO A 223 0.32 -7.82 15.45
CA PRO A 223 1.50 -7.21 16.05
C PRO A 223 2.58 -6.88 15.01
N ILE A 224 3.25 -5.75 15.19
CA ILE A 224 4.46 -5.43 14.42
C ILE A 224 5.56 -6.41 14.85
N PRO A 225 6.17 -7.20 13.95
CA PRO A 225 7.15 -8.21 14.31
C PRO A 225 8.33 -7.68 15.14
N ALA A 226 8.78 -6.45 14.87
CA ALA A 226 9.85 -5.79 15.59
C ALA A 226 9.41 -5.18 16.95
N ALA A 227 8.10 -5.07 17.20
CA ALA A 227 7.53 -4.53 18.44
C ALA A 227 6.28 -5.32 18.86
N PRO A 228 6.43 -6.63 19.19
CA PRO A 228 5.30 -7.53 19.40
C PRO A 228 4.43 -7.18 20.62
N ASP A 229 4.98 -6.41 21.58
CA ASP A 229 4.29 -5.98 22.80
C ASP A 229 3.60 -4.62 22.64
N MET A 230 3.71 -3.96 21.48
CA MET A 230 3.05 -2.67 21.23
C MET A 230 1.53 -2.89 21.15
N PRO A 231 0.72 -2.16 21.96
CA PRO A 231 -0.73 -2.31 21.91
C PRO A 231 -1.30 -1.83 20.58
N CYS A 232 -2.45 -2.37 20.18
CA CYS A 232 -3.23 -1.84 19.07
C CYS A 232 -4.14 -0.69 19.56
N VAL A 233 -4.32 0.34 18.74
CA VAL A 233 -5.37 1.34 18.99
C VAL A 233 -6.74 0.65 19.08
N CYS A 234 -6.92 -0.42 18.33
CA CYS A 234 -8.14 -1.24 18.35
C CYS A 234 -8.44 -1.92 19.69
N ASP A 235 -7.47 -2.02 20.62
CA ASP A 235 -7.69 -2.58 21.96
C ASP A 235 -8.52 -1.65 22.85
N VAL A 236 -8.57 -0.35 22.54
CA VAL A 236 -9.31 0.67 23.29
C VAL A 236 -10.32 1.46 22.46
N LEU A 237 -10.20 1.44 21.14
CA LEU A 237 -11.08 2.12 20.20
C LEU A 237 -11.45 1.16 19.06
N ASP A 238 -12.63 0.56 19.15
CA ASP A 238 -13.09 -0.45 18.19
C ASP A 238 -13.01 0.03 16.73
N GLY A 239 -12.54 -0.85 15.86
CA GLY A 239 -12.58 -0.66 14.42
C GLY A 239 -11.55 0.32 13.84
N VAL A 240 -10.62 0.84 14.64
CA VAL A 240 -9.54 1.72 14.15
C VAL A 240 -8.34 0.87 13.73
N ILE A 241 -8.37 0.41 12.48
CA ILE A 241 -7.34 -0.46 11.89
C ILE A 241 -6.90 0.11 10.54
N VAL A 242 -5.59 0.22 10.33
CA VAL A 242 -4.98 0.54 9.04
C VAL A 242 -3.83 -0.44 8.79
N ASN A 243 -3.88 -1.14 7.67
CA ASN A 243 -2.83 -2.05 7.23
C ASN A 243 -2.43 -1.69 5.80
N THR A 244 -1.35 -0.91 5.69
CA THR A 244 -0.87 -0.39 4.41
C THR A 244 0.14 -1.33 3.78
N LYS A 245 -0.03 -1.60 2.48
CA LYS A 245 0.93 -2.36 1.66
C LYS A 245 1.26 -1.58 0.40
N PHE A 246 2.39 -1.90 -0.23
CA PHE A 246 2.83 -1.26 -1.46
C PHE A 246 2.50 -2.15 -2.64
N CYS A 247 1.73 -1.64 -3.60
CA CYS A 247 1.34 -2.38 -4.79
C CYS A 247 1.82 -1.71 -6.07
N LEU A 248 2.13 -2.55 -7.05
CA LEU A 248 2.40 -2.18 -8.42
C LEU A 248 1.14 -2.44 -9.24
N MET A 249 0.68 -1.41 -9.95
CA MET A 249 -0.54 -1.41 -10.74
C MET A 249 -0.25 -0.96 -12.17
N ALA A 250 -1.12 -1.33 -13.10
CA ALA A 250 -1.09 -0.91 -14.49
C ALA A 250 -2.38 -0.21 -14.90
N GLN A 251 -2.35 0.50 -16.01
CA GLN A 251 -3.55 1.01 -16.66
C GLN A 251 -4.51 -0.15 -16.98
N LYS A 252 -5.80 0.09 -16.81
CA LYS A 252 -6.84 -0.89 -17.13
C LYS A 252 -6.79 -1.34 -18.59
N GLY A 253 -6.74 -2.65 -18.81
CA GLY A 253 -6.66 -3.26 -20.14
C GLY A 253 -5.24 -3.41 -20.67
N THR A 254 -4.20 -3.22 -19.84
CA THR A 254 -2.82 -3.57 -20.19
C THR A 254 -2.72 -5.07 -20.49
N ASN A 255 -1.85 -5.44 -21.42
CA ASN A 255 -1.67 -6.84 -21.87
C ASN A 255 -1.43 -7.78 -20.65
N PRO A 256 -2.32 -8.74 -20.38
CA PRO A 256 -2.20 -9.63 -19.21
C PRO A 256 -0.89 -10.43 -19.16
N ALA A 257 -0.29 -10.73 -20.32
CA ALA A 257 0.99 -11.44 -20.37
C ALA A 257 2.15 -10.59 -19.84
N ILE A 258 2.08 -9.26 -19.98
CA ILE A 258 3.04 -8.33 -19.40
C ILE A 258 2.88 -8.28 -17.88
N LEU A 259 1.64 -8.17 -17.39
CA LEU A 259 1.34 -8.16 -15.96
C LEU A 259 1.86 -9.45 -15.29
N GLN A 260 1.59 -10.59 -15.89
CA GLN A 260 2.07 -11.88 -15.39
C GLN A 260 3.59 -11.96 -15.41
N LYS A 261 4.24 -11.50 -16.50
CA LYS A 261 5.71 -11.52 -16.61
C LYS A 261 6.39 -10.66 -15.52
N ILE A 262 5.80 -9.50 -15.19
CA ILE A 262 6.32 -8.67 -14.09
C ILE A 262 6.11 -9.38 -12.75
N ASN A 263 4.93 -9.96 -12.51
CA ASN A 263 4.65 -10.70 -11.29
C ASN A 263 5.60 -11.90 -11.13
N ASP A 264 5.80 -12.70 -12.19
CA ASP A 264 6.72 -13.84 -12.19
C ASP A 264 8.17 -13.38 -11.90
N ALA A 265 8.60 -12.25 -12.47
CA ALA A 265 9.91 -11.67 -12.21
C ALA A 265 10.07 -11.28 -10.72
N LEU A 266 9.04 -10.70 -10.10
CA LEU A 266 9.06 -10.37 -8.67
C LEU A 266 9.12 -11.64 -7.80
N GLN A 267 8.37 -12.70 -8.15
CA GLN A 267 8.44 -14.00 -7.45
C GLN A 267 9.86 -14.59 -7.56
N HIS A 268 10.44 -14.60 -8.76
CA HIS A 268 11.79 -15.10 -9.00
C HIS A 268 12.86 -14.29 -8.25
N ILE A 269 12.74 -12.96 -8.22
CA ILE A 269 13.64 -12.09 -7.43
C ILE A 269 13.59 -12.48 -5.95
N TYR A 270 12.39 -12.67 -5.39
CA TYR A 270 12.25 -13.10 -3.99
C TYR A 270 12.94 -14.44 -3.71
N GLU A 271 12.87 -15.38 -4.64
CA GLU A 271 13.45 -16.72 -4.48
C GLU A 271 14.98 -16.74 -4.65
N THR A 272 15.55 -15.79 -5.43
CA THR A 272 16.95 -15.89 -5.89
C THR A 272 17.83 -14.72 -5.50
N ASN A 273 17.27 -13.57 -5.10
CA ASN A 273 18.04 -12.37 -4.76
C ASN A 273 17.99 -12.10 -3.24
N GLU A 274 18.88 -12.79 -2.50
CA GLU A 274 18.98 -12.65 -1.04
C GLU A 274 19.29 -11.20 -0.60
N GLU A 275 20.01 -10.42 -1.39
CA GLU A 275 20.33 -9.03 -1.08
C GLU A 275 19.07 -8.16 -1.13
N TYR A 276 18.22 -8.33 -2.14
CA TYR A 276 16.93 -7.65 -2.23
C TYR A 276 16.03 -7.99 -1.05
N VAL A 277 15.87 -9.27 -0.77
CA VAL A 277 15.03 -9.74 0.37
C VAL A 277 15.53 -9.13 1.66
N LYS A 278 16.83 -9.22 1.93
CA LYS A 278 17.44 -8.64 3.13
C LYS A 278 17.21 -7.14 3.22
N ASN A 279 17.43 -6.38 2.15
CA ASN A 279 17.28 -4.92 2.16
C ASN A 279 15.83 -4.50 2.45
N VAL A 280 14.84 -5.19 1.86
CA VAL A 280 13.43 -4.90 2.11
C VAL A 280 13.03 -5.30 3.53
N GLU A 281 13.41 -6.49 4.00
CA GLU A 281 13.01 -7.00 5.31
C GLU A 281 13.69 -6.24 6.46
N ASP A 282 14.97 -5.87 6.32
CA ASP A 282 15.67 -5.04 7.30
C ASP A 282 15.06 -3.64 7.39
N TYR A 283 14.59 -3.08 6.27
CA TYR A 283 13.98 -1.76 6.24
C TYR A 283 12.52 -1.75 6.70
N SER A 284 11.71 -2.65 6.17
CA SER A 284 10.26 -2.68 6.43
C SER A 284 9.87 -3.46 7.69
N TYR A 285 10.77 -4.28 8.24
CA TYR A 285 10.49 -5.26 9.31
C TYR A 285 9.37 -6.25 8.94
N GLN A 286 9.11 -6.42 7.64
CA GLN A 286 8.07 -7.26 7.08
C GLN A 286 8.65 -8.17 5.99
N SER A 287 7.95 -9.24 5.68
CA SER A 287 8.37 -10.14 4.59
C SER A 287 8.40 -9.41 3.25
N ALA A 288 9.48 -9.64 2.49
CA ALA A 288 9.64 -9.16 1.11
C ALA A 288 8.89 -10.03 0.08
N LYS A 289 8.16 -11.07 0.52
CA LYS A 289 7.46 -11.98 -0.39
C LYS A 289 6.36 -11.25 -1.17
N PRO A 290 6.46 -11.20 -2.51
CA PRO A 290 5.43 -10.56 -3.32
C PRO A 290 4.19 -11.45 -3.39
N MET A 291 3.02 -10.82 -3.55
CA MET A 291 1.76 -11.51 -3.79
C MET A 291 1.58 -11.79 -5.29
N THR A 292 0.90 -12.89 -5.61
CA THR A 292 0.40 -13.13 -6.96
C THR A 292 -0.64 -12.09 -7.35
N ILE A 293 -0.99 -12.00 -8.64
CA ILE A 293 -2.06 -11.09 -9.12
C ILE A 293 -3.37 -11.40 -8.39
N GLU A 294 -3.71 -12.68 -8.23
CA GLU A 294 -4.95 -13.12 -7.56
C GLU A 294 -4.96 -12.73 -6.06
N GLU A 295 -3.86 -13.00 -5.35
CA GLU A 295 -3.71 -12.61 -3.94
C GLU A 295 -3.76 -11.09 -3.77
N THR A 296 -3.15 -10.34 -4.70
CA THR A 296 -3.18 -8.87 -4.72
C THR A 296 -4.60 -8.34 -4.86
N LEU A 297 -5.38 -8.88 -5.80
CA LEU A 297 -6.78 -8.48 -5.99
C LEU A 297 -7.64 -8.81 -4.77
N ALA A 298 -7.46 -9.98 -4.16
CA ALA A 298 -8.17 -10.38 -2.94
C ALA A 298 -7.87 -9.44 -1.76
N GLU A 299 -6.61 -9.04 -1.61
CA GLU A 299 -6.20 -8.09 -0.57
C GLU A 299 -6.76 -6.68 -0.82
N LEU A 300 -6.73 -6.19 -2.07
CA LEU A 300 -7.31 -4.90 -2.44
C LEU A 300 -8.81 -4.85 -2.17
N GLU A 301 -9.55 -5.91 -2.50
CA GLU A 301 -10.98 -6.02 -2.17
C GLU A 301 -11.21 -6.00 -0.66
N THR A 302 -10.44 -6.76 0.11
CA THR A 302 -10.55 -6.81 1.57
C THR A 302 -10.33 -5.43 2.18
N GLN A 303 -9.30 -4.71 1.74
CA GLN A 303 -9.04 -3.35 2.23
C GLN A 303 -10.11 -2.36 1.78
N TYR A 304 -10.58 -2.46 0.54
CA TYR A 304 -11.67 -1.62 0.06
C TYR A 304 -12.92 -1.76 0.93
N GLN A 305 -13.35 -2.99 1.23
CA GLN A 305 -14.51 -3.22 2.09
C GLN A 305 -14.28 -2.69 3.53
N THR A 306 -13.06 -2.83 4.05
CA THR A 306 -12.70 -2.26 5.35
C THR A 306 -12.90 -0.74 5.37
N PHE A 307 -12.37 -0.03 4.36
CA PHE A 307 -12.51 1.42 4.28
C PHE A 307 -13.92 1.91 3.95
N GLN A 308 -14.77 1.10 3.28
CA GLN A 308 -16.19 1.43 3.17
C GLN A 308 -16.86 1.51 4.56
N GLY A 309 -16.42 0.70 5.52
CA GLY A 309 -16.88 0.77 6.91
C GLY A 309 -16.54 2.10 7.60
N TYR A 310 -15.43 2.76 7.21
CA TYR A 310 -15.06 4.07 7.78
C TYR A 310 -15.96 5.22 7.34
N LYS A 311 -16.74 5.07 6.26
CA LYS A 311 -17.66 6.13 5.78
C LYS A 311 -18.61 6.66 6.86
N GLN A 312 -19.00 5.83 7.80
CA GLN A 312 -19.86 6.24 8.91
C GLN A 312 -19.23 7.30 9.82
N TYR A 313 -17.90 7.47 9.78
CA TYR A 313 -17.16 8.41 10.62
C TYR A 313 -16.74 9.69 9.86
N LEU A 314 -16.99 9.75 8.55
CA LEU A 314 -16.58 10.82 7.66
C LEU A 314 -17.75 11.81 7.38
N GLY A 315 -18.53 12.14 8.38
CA GLY A 315 -19.73 12.98 8.30
C GLY A 315 -19.49 14.45 7.95
#